data_9869d25209818f6ef051940ef41b20b6
#
_entry.id   9869d25209818f6ef051940ef41b20b6
#
_cell.length_a   1.000
_cell.length_b   1.000
_cell.length_c   1.000
_cell.angle_alpha   90.00
_cell.angle_beta   90.00
_cell.angle_gamma   90.00
#
_symmetry.space_group_name_H-M   'P 1'
#
loop_
_entity.id
_entity.type
_entity.pdbx_description
1 polymer ?
#
loop_
_entity_poly.entity_id
_entity_poly.type
_entity_poly.pdbx_seq_one_letter_code
_entity_poly.pdbx_strand_id
1 'polypeptide(L)'
;MRHTREEVIKRTISEYRKLDRVVSKLTPAQWRRRVPRPETKDPWTVKDSLAHITHWKADTARSIRGDPRPPEERGLNMTEGNRLVYLRWRKRSPRDVLAWHRQVQKDVLAALRAAPNKVFSGRSRDPDWPGDLDGHSASHRIQDIERAVQSPGRQKRSSARR
;
A
#
# COMPACT_ATOMS: atom_id res chain seq x y z
N MET A 1 1.70 -23.51 -2.65
CA MET A 1 2.93 -23.49 -1.85
C MET A 1 2.52 -23.37 -0.38
N ARG A 2 3.18 -24.06 0.53
CA ARG A 2 2.88 -23.95 1.96
C ARG A 2 3.86 -22.97 2.58
N HIS A 3 3.36 -21.97 3.28
CA HIS A 3 4.18 -21.01 4.02
C HIS A 3 3.96 -21.23 5.51
N THR A 4 5.00 -21.14 6.31
CA THR A 4 4.86 -21.10 7.76
C THR A 4 4.43 -19.71 8.22
N ARG A 5 3.79 -19.63 9.39
CA ARG A 5 3.45 -18.32 10.00
C ARG A 5 4.68 -17.45 10.16
N GLU A 6 5.79 -18.03 10.58
CA GLU A 6 7.04 -17.31 10.81
C GLU A 6 7.64 -16.74 9.54
N GLU A 7 7.62 -17.49 8.44
CA GLU A 7 8.06 -17.02 7.12
C GLU A 7 7.22 -15.83 6.66
N VAL A 8 5.89 -15.91 6.79
CA VAL A 8 4.97 -14.83 6.40
C VAL A 8 5.22 -13.58 7.25
N ILE A 9 5.34 -13.74 8.57
CA ILE A 9 5.63 -12.60 9.47
C ILE A 9 6.98 -11.97 9.13
N LYS A 10 8.02 -12.77 8.95
CA LYS A 10 9.38 -12.30 8.61
C LYS A 10 9.37 -11.50 7.29
N ARG A 11 8.71 -12.03 6.28
CA ARG A 11 8.58 -11.41 4.97
C ARG A 11 7.78 -10.10 5.04
N THR A 12 6.64 -10.11 5.73
CA THR A 12 5.81 -8.92 5.96
C THR A 12 6.59 -7.80 6.66
N ILE A 13 7.39 -8.12 7.67
CA ILE A 13 8.27 -7.17 8.35
C ILE A 13 9.34 -6.63 7.41
N SER A 14 9.96 -7.50 6.62
CA SER A 14 11.01 -7.11 5.67
C SER A 14 10.49 -6.13 4.62
N GLU A 15 9.36 -6.42 4.00
CA GLU A 15 8.77 -5.55 2.98
C GLU A 15 8.26 -4.23 3.56
N TYR A 16 7.66 -4.26 4.74
CA TYR A 16 7.30 -3.04 5.45
C TYR A 16 8.52 -2.13 5.68
N ARG A 17 9.63 -2.70 6.16
CA ARG A 17 10.86 -1.94 6.42
C ARG A 17 11.43 -1.30 5.15
N LYS A 18 11.36 -1.99 4.02
CA LYS A 18 11.79 -1.42 2.71
C LYS A 18 10.95 -0.20 2.36
N LEU A 19 9.63 -0.32 2.41
CA LEU A 19 8.72 0.78 2.08
C LEU A 19 8.84 1.93 3.10
N ASP A 20 8.80 1.64 4.41
CA ASP A 20 8.88 2.65 5.46
C ASP A 20 10.20 3.44 5.39
N ARG A 21 11.30 2.81 5.04
CA ARG A 21 12.60 3.48 4.84
C ARG A 21 12.54 4.53 3.73
N VAL A 22 11.81 4.26 2.66
CA VAL A 22 11.63 5.21 1.56
C VAL A 22 10.72 6.35 1.99
N VAL A 23 9.52 6.04 2.48
CA VAL A 23 8.48 7.05 2.74
C VAL A 23 8.77 7.92 3.95
N SER A 24 9.50 7.42 4.94
CA SER A 24 9.87 8.19 6.15
C SER A 24 10.83 9.37 5.87
N LYS A 25 11.50 9.37 4.73
CA LYS A 25 12.51 10.38 4.37
C LYS A 25 12.04 11.37 3.32
N LEU A 26 10.80 11.27 2.87
CA LEU A 26 10.29 12.10 1.79
C LEU A 26 10.07 13.55 2.22
N THR A 27 10.54 14.45 1.39
CA THR A 27 10.25 15.88 1.51
C THR A 27 8.79 16.20 1.15
N PRO A 28 8.23 17.34 1.58
CA PRO A 28 6.90 17.76 1.18
C PRO A 28 6.70 17.84 -0.35
N ALA A 29 7.76 18.19 -1.09
CA ALA A 29 7.73 18.22 -2.55
C ALA A 29 7.65 16.80 -3.15
N GLN A 30 8.38 15.85 -2.59
CA GLN A 30 8.37 14.46 -3.06
C GLN A 30 7.02 13.78 -2.81
N TRP A 31 6.36 14.05 -1.70
CA TRP A 31 5.02 13.54 -1.42
C TRP A 31 3.98 13.94 -2.47
N ARG A 32 4.15 15.11 -3.10
CA ARG A 32 3.24 15.63 -4.12
C ARG A 32 3.57 15.18 -5.55
N ARG A 33 4.66 14.46 -5.76
CA ARG A 33 5.04 13.96 -7.09
C ARG A 33 4.04 12.93 -7.59
N ARG A 34 3.75 13.00 -8.87
CA ARG A 34 2.86 12.05 -9.55
C ARG A 34 3.56 10.71 -9.72
N VAL A 35 2.82 9.64 -9.47
CA VAL A 35 3.29 8.30 -9.79
C VAL A 35 3.08 8.00 -11.28
N PRO A 36 3.97 7.20 -11.90
CA PRO A 36 3.92 6.95 -13.35
C PRO A 36 2.73 6.09 -13.77
N ARG A 37 2.26 5.22 -12.91
CA ARG A 37 1.20 4.24 -13.21
C ARG A 37 0.14 4.21 -12.12
N PRO A 38 -0.81 5.16 -12.12
CA PRO A 38 -1.91 5.15 -11.17
C PRO A 38 -2.88 3.99 -11.47
N GLU A 39 -3.53 3.48 -10.43
CA GLU A 39 -4.52 2.39 -10.56
C GLU A 39 -5.87 2.85 -11.14
N THR A 40 -6.09 4.14 -11.17
CA THR A 40 -7.28 4.76 -11.74
C THR A 40 -6.87 5.92 -12.64
N LYS A 41 -7.84 6.51 -13.33
CA LYS A 41 -7.61 7.74 -14.12
C LYS A 41 -7.33 8.98 -13.24
N ASP A 42 -7.48 8.85 -11.93
CA ASP A 42 -7.23 9.94 -10.99
C ASP A 42 -5.74 10.29 -10.91
N PRO A 43 -5.43 11.54 -10.57
CA PRO A 43 -4.05 12.02 -10.56
C PRO A 43 -3.30 11.64 -9.28
N TRP A 44 -2.96 10.38 -9.11
CA TRP A 44 -2.29 9.88 -7.93
C TRP A 44 -0.90 10.46 -7.71
N THR A 45 -0.66 10.81 -6.47
CA THR A 45 0.66 11.20 -5.96
C THR A 45 1.31 10.05 -5.21
N VAL A 46 2.56 10.25 -4.78
CA VAL A 46 3.26 9.31 -3.88
C VAL A 46 2.43 9.02 -2.62
N LYS A 47 1.80 10.05 -2.05
CA LYS A 47 0.89 9.89 -0.89
C LYS A 47 -0.28 8.97 -1.20
N ASP A 48 -0.90 9.12 -2.36
CA ASP A 48 -2.07 8.31 -2.74
C ASP A 48 -1.67 6.85 -3.00
N SER A 49 -0.48 6.61 -3.55
CA SER A 49 0.07 5.26 -3.69
C SER A 49 0.33 4.59 -2.34
N LEU A 50 0.87 5.32 -1.35
CA LEU A 50 1.03 4.78 0.00
C LEU A 50 -0.33 4.47 0.65
N ALA A 51 -1.32 5.34 0.47
CA ALA A 51 -2.67 5.11 0.97
C ALA A 51 -3.30 3.85 0.35
N HIS A 52 -3.10 3.64 -0.94
CA HIS A 52 -3.55 2.44 -1.65
C HIS A 52 -2.90 1.16 -1.10
N ILE A 53 -1.58 1.12 -0.98
CA ILE A 53 -0.86 -0.02 -0.39
C ILE A 53 -1.38 -0.31 1.02
N THR A 54 -1.54 0.73 1.83
CA THR A 54 -1.98 0.62 3.23
C THR A 54 -3.41 0.08 3.32
N HIS A 55 -4.32 0.53 2.43
CA HIS A 55 -5.69 0.04 2.39
C HIS A 55 -5.76 -1.47 2.14
N TRP A 56 -5.07 -1.95 1.12
CA TRP A 56 -5.11 -3.38 0.78
C TRP A 56 -4.44 -4.25 1.84
N LYS A 57 -3.41 -3.75 2.51
CA LYS A 57 -2.85 -4.42 3.71
C LYS A 57 -3.86 -4.49 4.85
N ALA A 58 -4.60 -3.40 5.09
CA ALA A 58 -5.65 -3.38 6.10
C ALA A 58 -6.80 -4.34 5.75
N ASP A 59 -7.20 -4.40 4.47
CA ASP A 59 -8.21 -5.33 3.97
C ASP A 59 -7.79 -6.79 4.15
N THR A 60 -6.52 -7.11 3.86
CA THR A 60 -5.97 -8.45 4.09
C THR A 60 -5.97 -8.82 5.59
N ALA A 61 -5.55 -7.91 6.47
CA ALA A 61 -5.58 -8.15 7.92
C ALA A 61 -7.02 -8.38 8.43
N ARG A 62 -7.97 -7.60 7.93
CA ARG A 62 -9.40 -7.76 8.18
C ARG A 62 -9.88 -9.15 7.74
N SER A 63 -9.53 -9.57 6.52
CA SER A 63 -9.89 -10.88 5.96
C SER A 63 -9.32 -12.04 6.79
N ILE A 64 -8.08 -11.93 7.27
CA ILE A 64 -7.45 -12.93 8.15
C ILE A 64 -8.23 -13.08 9.45
N ARG A 65 -8.75 -11.99 10.01
CA ARG A 65 -9.58 -12.02 11.22
C ARG A 65 -11.01 -12.54 10.98
N GLY A 66 -11.43 -12.63 9.72
CA GLY A 66 -12.81 -12.99 9.36
C GLY A 66 -13.81 -11.83 9.53
N ASP A 67 -13.35 -10.61 9.68
CA ASP A 67 -14.20 -9.44 9.79
C ASP A 67 -14.87 -9.12 8.45
N PRO A 68 -16.14 -8.70 8.43
CA PRO A 68 -16.86 -8.37 7.20
C PRO A 68 -16.28 -7.11 6.54
N ARG A 69 -16.42 -7.02 5.21
CA ARG A 69 -16.11 -5.78 4.49
C ARG A 69 -17.01 -4.64 4.96
N PRO A 70 -16.47 -3.42 5.07
CA PRO A 70 -17.28 -2.23 5.30
C PRO A 70 -18.42 -2.11 4.28
N PRO A 71 -19.60 -1.66 4.69
CA PRO A 71 -20.76 -1.58 3.79
C PRO A 71 -20.48 -0.84 2.48
N GLU A 72 -19.73 0.26 2.54
CA GLU A 72 -19.37 1.09 1.39
C GLU A 72 -18.39 0.43 0.41
N GLU A 73 -17.76 -0.67 0.80
CA GLU A 73 -16.80 -1.42 -0.02
C GLU A 73 -17.40 -2.72 -0.61
N ARG A 74 -18.63 -3.06 -0.18
CA ARG A 74 -19.28 -4.28 -0.65
C ARG A 74 -19.72 -4.14 -2.10
N GLY A 75 -19.47 -5.18 -2.90
CA GLY A 75 -19.87 -5.23 -4.30
C GLY A 75 -19.02 -4.39 -5.25
N LEU A 76 -18.05 -3.61 -4.75
CA LEU A 76 -17.14 -2.86 -5.60
C LEU A 76 -16.15 -3.79 -6.32
N ASN A 77 -15.94 -3.55 -7.60
CA ASN A 77 -14.82 -4.14 -8.31
C ASN A 77 -13.50 -3.46 -7.92
N MET A 78 -12.38 -4.00 -8.39
CA MET A 78 -11.04 -3.50 -8.03
C MET A 78 -10.84 -2.02 -8.39
N THR A 79 -11.30 -1.59 -9.56
CA THR A 79 -11.16 -0.19 -10.01
C THR A 79 -11.99 0.77 -9.15
N GLU A 80 -13.22 0.38 -8.82
CA GLU A 80 -14.10 1.15 -7.94
C GLU A 80 -13.54 1.25 -6.52
N GLY A 81 -13.03 0.13 -6.00
CA GLY A 81 -12.36 0.09 -4.70
C GLY A 81 -11.14 1.01 -4.65
N ASN A 82 -10.28 0.95 -5.65
CA ASN A 82 -9.11 1.83 -5.77
C ASN A 82 -9.51 3.31 -5.83
N ARG A 83 -10.57 3.64 -6.57
CA ARG A 83 -11.09 4.99 -6.63
C ARG A 83 -11.67 5.46 -5.30
N LEU A 84 -12.40 4.60 -4.59
CA LEU A 84 -12.91 4.90 -3.25
C LEU A 84 -11.77 5.25 -2.28
N VAL A 85 -10.69 4.47 -2.29
CA VAL A 85 -9.50 4.74 -1.48
C VAL A 85 -8.88 6.09 -1.83
N TYR A 86 -8.71 6.38 -3.12
CA TYR A 86 -8.21 7.67 -3.57
C TYR A 86 -9.07 8.82 -3.07
N LEU A 87 -10.39 8.76 -3.24
CA LEU A 87 -11.32 9.81 -2.82
C LEU A 87 -11.30 10.03 -1.30
N ARG A 88 -11.19 8.96 -0.52
CA ARG A 88 -11.11 8.98 0.95
C ARG A 88 -9.85 9.69 1.45
N TRP A 89 -8.71 9.43 0.79
CA TRP A 89 -7.41 9.88 1.27
C TRP A 89 -6.83 11.09 0.54
N ARG A 90 -7.34 11.50 -0.61
CA ARG A 90 -6.78 12.60 -1.42
C ARG A 90 -6.64 13.93 -0.67
N LYS A 91 -7.55 14.22 0.27
CA LYS A 91 -7.53 15.44 1.08
C LYS A 91 -6.76 15.31 2.39
N ARG A 92 -6.32 14.11 2.76
CA ARG A 92 -5.54 13.88 3.97
C ARG A 92 -4.07 14.24 3.76
N SER A 93 -3.42 14.63 4.85
CA SER A 93 -2.00 14.99 4.81
C SER A 93 -1.11 13.75 4.62
N PRO A 94 0.13 13.90 4.11
CA PRO A 94 1.11 12.82 4.12
C PRO A 94 1.38 12.26 5.53
N ARG A 95 1.33 13.11 6.55
CA ARG A 95 1.49 12.71 7.95
C ARG A 95 0.39 11.74 8.39
N ASP A 96 -0.86 12.01 8.02
CA ASP A 96 -1.99 11.12 8.36
C ASP A 96 -1.85 9.76 7.68
N VAL A 97 -1.47 9.75 6.40
CA VAL A 97 -1.27 8.51 5.65
C VAL A 97 -0.10 7.71 6.22
N LEU A 98 1.00 8.37 6.60
CA LEU A 98 2.16 7.72 7.21
C LEU A 98 1.82 7.14 8.60
N ALA A 99 1.06 7.86 9.41
CA ALA A 99 0.59 7.37 10.71
C ALA A 99 -0.31 6.13 10.52
N TRP A 100 -1.22 6.16 9.56
CA TRP A 100 -2.06 5.01 9.23
C TRP A 100 -1.25 3.82 8.70
N HIS A 101 -0.29 4.02 7.82
CA HIS A 101 0.64 3.00 7.34
C HIS A 101 1.33 2.27 8.50
N ARG A 102 1.80 3.01 9.50
CA ARG A 102 2.44 2.43 10.69
C ARG A 102 1.47 1.69 11.59
N GLN A 103 0.25 2.19 11.75
CA GLN A 103 -0.79 1.52 12.52
C GLN A 103 -1.22 0.21 11.86
N VAL A 104 -1.49 0.23 10.56
CA VAL A 104 -1.88 -0.97 9.80
C VAL A 104 -0.81 -2.06 9.86
N GLN A 105 0.48 -1.69 9.87
CA GLN A 105 1.54 -2.70 10.07
C GLN A 105 1.42 -3.43 11.41
N LYS A 106 1.08 -2.73 12.47
CA LYS A 106 0.84 -3.35 13.79
C LYS A 106 -0.36 -4.29 13.74
N ASP A 107 -1.44 -3.83 13.11
CA ASP A 107 -2.69 -4.61 12.99
C ASP A 107 -2.49 -5.88 12.14
N VAL A 108 -1.74 -5.79 11.05
CA VAL A 108 -1.35 -6.93 10.22
C VAL A 108 -0.54 -7.95 11.02
N LEU A 109 0.46 -7.51 11.76
CA LEU A 109 1.27 -8.41 12.57
C LEU A 109 0.45 -9.06 13.69
N ALA A 110 -0.46 -8.32 14.32
CA ALA A 110 -1.38 -8.86 15.32
C ALA A 110 -2.31 -9.92 14.70
N ALA A 111 -2.89 -9.63 13.53
CA ALA A 111 -3.74 -10.58 12.81
C ALA A 111 -2.99 -11.86 12.43
N LEU A 112 -1.77 -11.74 11.92
CA LEU A 112 -0.94 -12.91 11.55
C LEU A 112 -0.56 -13.77 12.75
N ARG A 113 -0.24 -13.16 13.89
CA ARG A 113 0.10 -13.89 15.12
C ARG A 113 -1.09 -14.65 15.69
N ALA A 114 -2.28 -14.07 15.62
CA ALA A 114 -3.53 -14.66 16.10
C ALA A 114 -4.16 -15.62 15.10
N ALA A 115 -3.77 -15.59 13.84
CA ALA A 115 -4.38 -16.39 12.79
C ALA A 115 -4.26 -17.90 13.06
N PRO A 116 -5.30 -18.71 12.80
CA PRO A 116 -5.20 -20.15 12.93
C PRO A 116 -4.25 -20.73 11.88
N ASN A 117 -3.60 -21.86 12.22
CA ASN A 117 -2.62 -22.50 11.33
C ASN A 117 -3.16 -22.82 9.93
N LYS A 118 -4.45 -23.08 9.81
CA LYS A 118 -5.09 -23.34 8.51
C LYS A 118 -4.91 -22.20 7.50
N VAL A 119 -4.75 -20.96 7.97
CA VAL A 119 -4.51 -19.79 7.10
C VAL A 119 -3.20 -19.94 6.33
N PHE A 120 -2.19 -20.55 6.93
CA PHE A 120 -0.85 -20.71 6.36
C PHE A 120 -0.67 -22.04 5.62
N SER A 121 -1.48 -23.04 5.93
CA SER A 121 -1.37 -24.39 5.35
C SER A 121 -2.28 -24.64 4.17
N GLY A 122 -3.17 -23.72 3.85
CA GLY A 122 -4.12 -23.82 2.74
C GLY A 122 -3.42 -23.92 1.38
N ARG A 123 -4.02 -24.68 0.46
CA ARG A 123 -3.67 -24.59 -0.96
C ARG A 123 -4.34 -23.37 -1.54
N SER A 124 -3.66 -22.24 -1.51
CA SER A 124 -4.09 -21.12 -2.34
C SER A 124 -3.80 -21.44 -3.81
N ARG A 125 -4.73 -21.10 -4.69
CA ARG A 125 -4.48 -21.09 -6.13
C ARG A 125 -3.61 -19.89 -6.54
N ASP A 126 -3.54 -18.92 -5.66
CA ASP A 126 -2.69 -17.76 -5.81
C ASP A 126 -1.29 -18.12 -5.28
N PRO A 127 -0.25 -18.19 -6.13
CA PRO A 127 1.11 -18.48 -5.71
C PRO A 127 1.66 -17.43 -4.74
N ASP A 128 1.06 -16.25 -4.67
CA ASP A 128 1.49 -15.14 -3.81
C ASP A 128 0.78 -15.13 -2.45
N TRP A 129 -0.24 -15.97 -2.24
CA TRP A 129 -0.88 -16.11 -0.93
C TRP A 129 -0.03 -16.93 0.04
N PRO A 130 0.11 -16.52 1.29
CA PRO A 130 -0.38 -15.32 1.97
C PRO A 130 0.49 -14.09 1.71
N GLY A 131 1.25 -14.09 0.65
CA GLY A 131 2.23 -13.08 0.28
C GLY A 131 1.62 -11.74 -0.15
N ASP A 132 0.30 -11.64 -0.33
CA ASP A 132 -0.37 -10.37 -0.62
C ASP A 132 -0.12 -9.28 0.42
N LEU A 133 0.28 -9.67 1.63
CA LEU A 133 0.68 -8.73 2.67
C LEU A 133 1.98 -8.01 2.34
N ASP A 134 2.87 -8.68 1.66
CA ASP A 134 4.11 -8.11 1.14
C ASP A 134 4.03 -7.85 -0.37
N GLY A 135 3.25 -8.63 -1.11
CA GLY A 135 3.10 -8.54 -2.55
C GLY A 135 2.69 -7.14 -3.01
N HIS A 136 1.75 -6.50 -2.34
CA HIS A 136 1.38 -5.11 -2.62
C HIS A 136 2.48 -4.11 -2.30
N SER A 137 3.30 -4.38 -1.31
CA SER A 137 4.46 -3.55 -0.94
C SER A 137 5.68 -3.81 -1.83
N ALA A 138 5.93 -5.08 -2.16
CA ALA A 138 7.06 -5.52 -2.96
C ALA A 138 6.81 -5.42 -4.47
N SER A 139 5.53 -5.30 -4.88
CA SER A 139 5.14 -5.19 -6.27
C SER A 139 5.53 -3.83 -6.88
N HIS A 140 5.10 -3.63 -8.09
CA HIS A 140 5.33 -2.40 -8.85
C HIS A 140 5.00 -1.09 -8.10
N ARG A 141 4.27 -1.11 -6.97
CA ARG A 141 3.89 0.10 -6.23
C ARG A 141 5.04 0.75 -5.50
N ILE A 142 5.87 -0.02 -4.82
CA ILE A 142 7.09 0.54 -4.21
C ILE A 142 8.02 1.11 -5.28
N GLN A 143 8.16 0.40 -6.40
CA GLN A 143 8.95 0.87 -7.53
C GLN A 143 8.40 2.17 -8.15
N ASP A 144 7.07 2.32 -8.22
CA ASP A 144 6.45 3.53 -8.74
C ASP A 144 6.68 4.73 -7.81
N ILE A 145 6.66 4.51 -6.48
CA ILE A 145 7.04 5.52 -5.49
C ILE A 145 8.51 5.91 -5.65
N GLU A 146 9.42 4.94 -5.75
CA GLU A 146 10.85 5.18 -5.94
C GLU A 146 11.13 5.94 -7.23
N ARG A 147 10.53 5.56 -8.34
CA ARG A 147 10.64 6.27 -9.63
C ARG A 147 10.14 7.70 -9.54
N ALA A 148 8.98 7.91 -8.91
CA ALA A 148 8.42 9.24 -8.72
C ALA A 148 9.35 10.14 -7.87
N VAL A 149 10.00 9.56 -6.87
CA VAL A 149 10.92 10.28 -5.95
C VAL A 149 12.24 10.60 -6.63
N GLN A 150 12.77 9.71 -7.47
CA GLN A 150 14.06 9.88 -8.17
C GLN A 150 13.96 10.80 -9.39
N SER A 151 12.77 10.94 -10.01
CA SER A 151 12.60 11.80 -11.18
C SER A 151 12.96 13.23 -10.83
N PRO A 152 13.90 13.89 -11.56
CA PRO A 152 14.21 15.30 -11.38
C PRO A 152 12.91 16.09 -11.60
N GLY A 153 12.54 16.91 -10.63
CA GLY A 153 11.38 17.78 -10.75
C GLY A 153 11.49 18.56 -12.05
N ARG A 154 10.49 18.46 -12.91
CA ARG A 154 10.40 19.24 -14.14
C ARG A 154 10.36 20.71 -13.74
N GLN A 155 11.52 21.36 -13.60
CA GLN A 155 11.60 22.80 -13.49
C GLN A 155 10.89 23.36 -14.73
N LYS A 156 9.73 24.00 -14.52
CA LYS A 156 9.17 24.87 -15.53
C LYS A 156 10.23 25.91 -15.84
N ARG A 157 10.95 25.75 -16.93
CA ARG A 157 11.70 26.86 -17.50
C ARG A 157 10.66 27.91 -17.86
N SER A 158 10.52 28.89 -17.01
CA SER A 158 9.88 30.15 -17.35
C SER A 158 10.73 30.75 -18.46
N SER A 159 10.33 30.56 -19.69
CA SER A 159 10.85 31.33 -20.81
C SER A 159 10.30 32.75 -20.65
N ALA A 160 11.04 33.59 -19.93
CA ALA A 160 10.93 35.01 -20.10
C ALA A 160 11.36 35.32 -21.53
N ARG A 161 10.40 35.47 -22.42
CA ARG A 161 10.62 36.16 -23.68
C ARG A 161 10.61 37.66 -23.40
N ARG A 162 11.74 38.27 -23.63
CA ARG A 162 11.84 39.73 -23.84
C ARG A 162 11.23 40.07 -25.18
#